data_8bacbd76342bcd6bb0a073c3bd069e8f
#
_entry.id   8bacbd76342bcd6bb0a073c3bd069e8f
#
_cell.length_a   1.000
_cell.length_b   1.000
_cell.length_c   1.000
_cell.angle_alpha   90.00
_cell.angle_beta   90.00
_cell.angle_gamma   90.00
#
_symmetry.space_group_name_H-M   'P 1'
#
loop_
_entity.id
_entity.type
_entity.pdbx_description
1 polymer ?
#
loop_
_entity_poly.entity_id
_entity_poly.type
_entity_poly.pdbx_seq_one_letter_code
_entity_poly.pdbx_strand_id
1 'polypeptide(L)'
;VLLMSGFQRSNSSHTQRPVRDHVIGWLRHFWPAPLGIDGRERLRFIFGAVFGVLLTAVLSRWWAGAAGTGPWMVASLGASAVLVFGMPSSPLAQPWPVLGGSTLSALIGAICSSVISDTALAGAVAVGLSIALMVPLRCLHPPGGAIALYVVLTAGDGWHLAAFPVLFNVVVLVGAAVVYNSLTGRRYPHPQRVETAPGSAKGAFTASDVDAALAHYNQVLDVSRADLEGLLHLAGRAAFQRTLGEVRCADIMSRPPYAVEAGVSLKQAW
;
A
#
# COMPACT_ATOMS: atom_id res chain seq x y z
N VAL A 1 -64.47 2.50 -34.78
CA VAL A 1 -63.36 3.38 -35.11
C VAL A 1 -62.13 2.77 -34.49
N LEU A 2 -61.28 2.16 -35.33
CA LEU A 2 -60.04 1.52 -34.94
C LEU A 2 -58.99 2.61 -34.68
N LEU A 3 -58.27 2.50 -33.54
CA LEU A 3 -57.00 3.17 -33.32
C LEU A 3 -55.89 2.12 -33.19
N MET A 4 -55.11 2.00 -34.25
CA MET A 4 -53.84 1.24 -34.24
C MET A 4 -52.79 2.10 -33.57
N SER A 5 -52.31 1.73 -32.39
CA SER A 5 -51.12 2.27 -31.76
C SER A 5 -49.91 1.53 -32.26
N GLY A 6 -49.05 2.23 -32.98
CA GLY A 6 -47.79 1.70 -33.51
C GLY A 6 -46.83 1.34 -32.42
N PHE A 7 -46.44 0.07 -32.36
CA PHE A 7 -45.38 -0.47 -31.55
C PHE A 7 -44.02 -0.15 -32.18
N GLN A 8 -43.39 0.93 -31.70
CA GLN A 8 -42.07 1.33 -32.17
C GLN A 8 -41.05 0.36 -31.54
N ARG A 9 -40.57 -0.61 -32.34
CA ARG A 9 -39.45 -1.48 -31.95
C ARG A 9 -38.21 -0.62 -31.82
N SER A 10 -37.74 -0.41 -30.59
CA SER A 10 -36.40 0.07 -30.31
C SER A 10 -35.39 -0.97 -30.81
N ASN A 11 -34.77 -0.68 -31.92
CA ASN A 11 -33.72 -1.51 -32.51
C ASN A 11 -32.41 -1.15 -31.81
N SER A 12 -32.18 -1.76 -30.62
CA SER A 12 -30.87 -1.69 -29.97
C SER A 12 -29.89 -2.55 -30.76
N SER A 13 -29.25 -1.92 -31.74
CA SER A 13 -28.09 -2.50 -32.39
C SER A 13 -26.96 -2.66 -31.38
N HIS A 14 -26.88 -3.83 -30.73
CA HIS A 14 -25.69 -4.30 -30.06
C HIS A 14 -24.58 -4.42 -31.11
N THR A 15 -23.86 -3.34 -31.34
CA THR A 15 -22.61 -3.37 -32.09
C THR A 15 -21.62 -4.20 -31.23
N GLN A 16 -21.51 -5.48 -31.56
CA GLN A 16 -20.45 -6.34 -31.04
C GLN A 16 -19.12 -5.70 -31.43
N ARG A 17 -18.43 -5.12 -30.46
CA ARG A 17 -17.08 -4.62 -30.68
C ARG A 17 -16.22 -5.76 -31.19
N PRO A 18 -15.45 -5.55 -32.28
CA PRO A 18 -14.66 -6.62 -32.88
C PRO A 18 -13.70 -7.20 -31.82
N VAL A 19 -13.49 -8.53 -31.85
CA VAL A 19 -12.62 -9.29 -30.93
C VAL A 19 -11.25 -8.62 -30.79
N ARG A 20 -10.76 -7.98 -31.85
CA ARG A 20 -9.52 -7.20 -31.85
C ARG A 20 -9.51 -6.07 -30.82
N ASP A 21 -10.63 -5.38 -30.60
CA ASP A 21 -10.71 -4.26 -29.65
C ASP A 21 -10.70 -4.78 -28.19
N HIS A 22 -11.25 -5.97 -27.95
CA HIS A 22 -11.16 -6.64 -26.65
C HIS A 22 -9.72 -7.08 -26.35
N VAL A 23 -9.02 -7.65 -27.32
CA VAL A 23 -7.60 -8.05 -27.18
C VAL A 23 -6.70 -6.84 -26.95
N ILE A 24 -6.87 -5.77 -27.74
CA ILE A 24 -6.10 -4.53 -27.54
C ILE A 24 -6.42 -3.88 -26.20
N GLY A 25 -7.69 -3.87 -25.78
CA GLY A 25 -8.11 -3.41 -24.46
C GLY A 25 -7.45 -4.22 -23.36
N TRP A 26 -7.45 -5.54 -23.47
CA TRP A 26 -6.79 -6.45 -22.51
C TRP A 26 -5.27 -6.23 -22.48
N LEU A 27 -4.59 -6.11 -23.62
CA LEU A 27 -3.15 -5.84 -23.69
C LEU A 27 -2.77 -4.50 -23.04
N ARG A 28 -3.64 -3.49 -23.09
CA ARG A 28 -3.40 -2.20 -22.42
C ARG A 28 -3.30 -2.32 -20.90
N HIS A 29 -3.92 -3.34 -20.30
CA HIS A 29 -3.82 -3.58 -18.85
C HIS A 29 -2.43 -4.06 -18.42
N PHE A 30 -1.58 -4.55 -19.35
CA PHE A 30 -0.19 -4.89 -19.06
C PHE A 30 0.72 -3.68 -18.92
N TRP A 31 0.25 -2.49 -19.38
CA TRP A 31 1.03 -1.28 -19.27
C TRP A 31 0.49 -0.42 -18.14
N PRO A 32 1.23 -0.34 -17.01
CA PRO A 32 0.77 0.41 -15.84
C PRO A 32 0.77 1.92 -16.12
N ALA A 33 -0.07 2.65 -15.39
CA ALA A 33 -0.02 4.10 -15.38
C ALA A 33 1.34 4.60 -14.83
N PRO A 34 1.82 5.76 -15.29
CA PRO A 34 3.07 6.33 -14.76
C PRO A 34 2.91 6.65 -13.26
N LEU A 35 3.98 6.39 -12.51
CA LEU A 35 4.04 6.77 -11.09
C LEU A 35 4.01 8.30 -10.99
N GLY A 36 3.05 8.84 -10.25
CA GLY A 36 2.86 10.28 -10.02
C GLY A 36 3.86 10.89 -9.03
N ILE A 37 5.15 10.50 -9.10
CA ILE A 37 6.23 11.03 -8.26
C ILE A 37 7.09 12.02 -9.02
N ASP A 38 7.46 13.12 -8.37
CA ASP A 38 8.33 14.13 -8.95
C ASP A 38 9.80 13.67 -9.05
N GLY A 39 10.64 14.45 -9.77
CA GLY A 39 12.04 14.11 -9.97
C GLY A 39 12.86 14.10 -8.68
N ARG A 40 12.51 14.96 -7.72
CA ARG A 40 13.19 15.03 -6.40
C ARG A 40 12.92 13.77 -5.58
N GLU A 41 11.66 13.34 -5.53
CA GLU A 41 11.28 12.13 -4.81
C GLU A 41 11.91 10.89 -5.46
N ARG A 42 11.96 10.85 -6.79
CA ARG A 42 12.66 9.77 -7.51
C ARG A 42 14.13 9.69 -7.14
N LEU A 43 14.84 10.82 -7.12
CA LEU A 43 16.25 10.86 -6.72
C LEU A 43 16.42 10.48 -5.25
N ARG A 44 15.57 11.01 -4.34
CA ARG A 44 15.57 10.62 -2.93
C ARG A 44 15.46 9.12 -2.76
N PHE A 45 14.51 8.50 -3.44
CA PHE A 45 14.30 7.06 -3.40
C PHE A 45 15.55 6.30 -3.88
N ILE A 46 16.10 6.66 -5.04
CA ILE A 46 17.28 5.99 -5.63
C ILE A 46 18.49 6.09 -4.68
N PHE A 47 18.79 7.30 -4.20
CA PHE A 47 19.91 7.51 -3.28
C PHE A 47 19.71 6.79 -1.95
N GLY A 48 18.49 6.77 -1.41
CA GLY A 48 18.15 6.01 -0.21
C GLY A 48 18.40 4.52 -0.36
N ALA A 49 17.91 3.94 -1.45
CA ALA A 49 18.11 2.51 -1.74
C ALA A 49 19.60 2.17 -1.91
N VAL A 50 20.34 2.97 -2.68
CA VAL A 50 21.80 2.79 -2.86
C VAL A 50 22.52 2.90 -1.52
N PHE A 51 22.24 3.94 -0.74
CA PHE A 51 22.83 4.13 0.58
C PHE A 51 22.54 2.97 1.53
N GLY A 52 21.28 2.57 1.64
CA GLY A 52 20.88 1.49 2.55
C GLY A 52 21.48 0.15 2.19
N VAL A 53 21.48 -0.21 0.90
CA VAL A 53 22.08 -1.46 0.43
C VAL A 53 23.61 -1.44 0.58
N LEU A 54 24.27 -0.32 0.22
CA LEU A 54 25.73 -0.19 0.36
C LEU A 54 26.16 -0.27 1.82
N LEU A 55 25.48 0.45 2.71
CA LEU A 55 25.77 0.42 4.16
C LEU A 55 25.62 -1.01 4.70
N THR A 56 24.52 -1.68 4.34
CA THR A 56 24.29 -3.08 4.74
C THR A 56 25.39 -4.00 4.19
N ALA A 57 25.76 -3.84 2.93
CA ALA A 57 26.80 -4.62 2.30
C ALA A 57 28.16 -4.45 2.99
N VAL A 58 28.56 -3.21 3.28
CA VAL A 58 29.83 -2.90 3.95
C VAL A 58 29.85 -3.48 5.37
N LEU A 59 28.78 -3.24 6.15
CA LEU A 59 28.73 -3.74 7.54
C LEU A 59 28.64 -5.27 7.60
N SER A 60 27.86 -5.89 6.71
CA SER A 60 27.76 -7.36 6.64
C SER A 60 29.08 -7.99 6.23
N ARG A 61 29.77 -7.40 5.27
CA ARG A 61 31.10 -7.86 4.83
C ARG A 61 32.14 -7.70 5.94
N TRP A 62 32.09 -6.58 6.67
CA TRP A 62 32.96 -6.34 7.82
C TRP A 62 32.69 -7.34 8.95
N TRP A 63 31.40 -7.60 9.26
CA TRP A 63 30.99 -8.57 10.28
C TRP A 63 31.36 -9.99 9.89
N ALA A 64 31.14 -10.39 8.64
CA ALA A 64 31.57 -11.70 8.13
C ALA A 64 33.08 -11.89 8.25
N GLY A 65 33.81 -10.79 8.26
CA GLY A 65 35.21 -10.69 8.61
C GLY A 65 36.12 -11.55 7.76
N ALA A 66 37.32 -11.77 8.28
CA ALA A 66 38.29 -12.72 7.73
C ALA A 66 37.84 -14.20 7.87
N ALA A 67 36.70 -14.47 8.50
CA ALA A 67 36.23 -15.83 8.81
C ALA A 67 35.31 -16.43 7.74
N GLY A 68 34.83 -15.65 6.74
CA GLY A 68 33.66 -16.07 5.98
C GLY A 68 33.86 -16.28 4.49
N THR A 69 33.81 -17.52 4.06
CA THR A 69 33.54 -17.93 2.66
C THR A 69 32.01 -18.02 2.39
N GLY A 70 31.17 -17.79 3.40
CA GLY A 70 29.72 -17.90 3.32
C GLY A 70 29.01 -16.64 2.77
N PRO A 71 27.72 -16.74 2.47
CA PRO A 71 26.94 -15.60 2.00
C PRO A 71 26.80 -14.56 3.10
N TRP A 72 27.20 -13.33 2.81
CA TRP A 72 27.14 -12.20 3.74
C TRP A 72 25.97 -11.23 3.45
N MET A 73 25.27 -11.44 2.34
CA MET A 73 24.13 -10.63 1.94
C MET A 73 23.08 -11.49 1.21
N VAL A 74 21.82 -11.18 1.41
CA VAL A 74 20.71 -11.86 0.73
C VAL A 74 20.17 -10.99 -0.42
N ALA A 75 19.92 -11.60 -1.57
CA ALA A 75 19.46 -10.89 -2.77
C ALA A 75 18.11 -10.18 -2.58
N SER A 76 17.22 -10.74 -1.75
CA SER A 76 15.92 -10.15 -1.40
C SER A 76 16.01 -8.79 -0.69
N LEU A 77 17.21 -8.44 -0.17
CA LEU A 77 17.46 -7.13 0.41
C LEU A 77 17.20 -5.98 -0.58
N GLY A 78 17.46 -6.20 -1.87
CA GLY A 78 17.14 -5.22 -2.92
C GLY A 78 15.65 -4.90 -2.98
N ALA A 79 14.80 -5.92 -2.92
CA ALA A 79 13.35 -5.72 -2.89
C ALA A 79 12.90 -5.02 -1.59
N SER A 80 13.48 -5.38 -0.44
CA SER A 80 13.23 -4.69 0.83
C SER A 80 13.64 -3.21 0.76
N ALA A 81 14.78 -2.89 0.12
CA ALA A 81 15.23 -1.51 -0.07
C ALA A 81 14.24 -0.70 -0.93
N VAL A 82 13.70 -1.29 -2.02
CA VAL A 82 12.64 -0.65 -2.82
C VAL A 82 11.46 -0.26 -1.95
N LEU A 83 11.01 -1.14 -1.07
CA LEU A 83 9.88 -0.88 -0.18
C LEU A 83 10.21 0.21 0.86
N VAL A 84 11.27 0.06 1.63
CA VAL A 84 11.54 0.96 2.77
C VAL A 84 11.99 2.37 2.36
N PHE A 85 12.61 2.54 1.19
CA PHE A 85 13.03 3.86 0.67
C PHE A 85 12.06 4.45 -0.34
N GLY A 86 11.38 3.62 -1.13
CA GLY A 86 10.45 4.07 -2.16
C GLY A 86 9.04 4.29 -1.65
N MET A 87 8.59 3.45 -0.72
CA MET A 87 7.23 3.47 -0.16
C MET A 87 7.25 3.42 1.38
N PRO A 88 7.88 4.42 2.06
CA PRO A 88 8.07 4.39 3.52
C PRO A 88 6.75 4.45 4.32
N SER A 89 5.64 4.88 3.71
CA SER A 89 4.30 4.85 4.32
C SER A 89 3.61 3.49 4.21
N SER A 90 4.05 2.63 3.30
CA SER A 90 3.48 1.29 3.11
C SER A 90 3.45 0.47 4.40
N PRO A 91 2.32 -0.18 4.72
CA PRO A 91 2.25 -1.13 5.84
C PRO A 91 3.26 -2.28 5.72
N LEU A 92 3.57 -2.70 4.48
CA LEU A 92 4.48 -3.82 4.19
C LEU A 92 5.96 -3.44 4.35
N ALA A 93 6.26 -2.13 4.39
CA ALA A 93 7.60 -1.58 4.53
C ALA A 93 7.94 -1.17 5.97
N GLN A 94 7.02 -1.31 6.93
CA GLN A 94 7.28 -0.90 8.30
C GLN A 94 8.33 -1.78 8.97
N PRO A 95 9.01 -1.32 10.03
CA PRO A 95 10.08 -2.06 10.70
C PRO A 95 9.67 -3.48 11.10
N TRP A 96 8.47 -3.65 11.70
CA TRP A 96 8.00 -4.97 12.13
C TRP A 96 7.79 -5.95 10.96
N PRO A 97 7.06 -5.63 9.88
CA PRO A 97 7.00 -6.48 8.69
C PRO A 97 8.38 -6.84 8.11
N VAL A 98 9.27 -5.88 7.99
CA VAL A 98 10.60 -6.13 7.41
C VAL A 98 11.42 -7.07 8.30
N LEU A 99 11.52 -6.78 9.60
CA LEU A 99 12.29 -7.59 10.54
C LEU A 99 11.64 -8.96 10.79
N GLY A 100 10.36 -8.93 11.20
CA GLY A 100 9.61 -10.13 11.56
C GLY A 100 9.36 -11.04 10.37
N GLY A 101 8.89 -10.48 9.24
CA GLY A 101 8.59 -11.24 8.04
C GLY A 101 9.83 -11.90 7.44
N SER A 102 10.95 -11.18 7.35
CA SER A 102 12.20 -11.73 6.83
C SER A 102 12.77 -12.84 7.71
N THR A 103 12.83 -12.59 9.03
CA THR A 103 13.39 -13.57 9.97
C THR A 103 12.51 -14.82 10.07
N LEU A 104 11.19 -14.64 10.17
CA LEU A 104 10.24 -15.73 10.19
C LEU A 104 10.37 -16.60 8.94
N SER A 105 10.44 -15.98 7.78
CA SER A 105 10.58 -16.69 6.50
C SER A 105 11.89 -17.48 6.42
N ALA A 106 12.98 -16.93 6.94
CA ALA A 106 14.25 -17.65 7.00
C ALA A 106 14.18 -18.89 7.90
N LEU A 107 13.54 -18.75 9.08
CA LEU A 107 13.33 -19.86 10.00
C LEU A 107 12.45 -20.95 9.40
N ILE A 108 11.36 -20.57 8.72
CA ILE A 108 10.48 -21.52 8.03
C ILE A 108 11.23 -22.23 6.90
N GLY A 109 12.03 -21.49 6.12
CA GLY A 109 12.89 -22.08 5.10
C GLY A 109 13.84 -23.11 5.66
N ALA A 110 14.47 -22.81 6.82
CA ALA A 110 15.37 -23.75 7.53
C ALA A 110 14.63 -25.00 8.01
N ILE A 111 13.43 -24.84 8.58
CA ILE A 111 12.61 -25.98 9.01
C ILE A 111 12.23 -26.85 7.81
N CYS A 112 11.69 -26.24 6.74
CA CYS A 112 11.25 -26.99 5.57
C CYS A 112 12.42 -27.74 4.90
N SER A 113 13.59 -27.12 4.78
CA SER A 113 14.78 -27.76 4.20
C SER A 113 15.30 -28.92 5.04
N SER A 114 15.09 -28.90 6.36
CA SER A 114 15.51 -29.99 7.26
C SER A 114 14.56 -31.19 7.27
N VAL A 115 13.28 -30.99 6.92
CA VAL A 115 12.23 -32.01 7.03
C VAL A 115 11.81 -32.58 5.67
N ILE A 116 11.91 -31.77 4.60
CA ILE A 116 11.45 -32.14 3.25
C ILE A 116 12.66 -32.34 2.37
N SER A 117 12.87 -33.56 1.91
CA SER A 117 14.06 -33.92 1.09
C SER A 117 13.99 -33.37 -0.33
N ASP A 118 12.79 -33.25 -0.91
CA ASP A 118 12.62 -32.65 -2.23
C ASP A 118 12.70 -31.12 -2.14
N THR A 119 13.69 -30.54 -2.77
CA THR A 119 13.99 -29.10 -2.71
C THR A 119 12.86 -28.25 -3.30
N ALA A 120 12.20 -28.72 -4.37
CA ALA A 120 11.11 -27.96 -5.00
C ALA A 120 9.89 -27.91 -4.09
N LEU A 121 9.52 -29.06 -3.51
CA LEU A 121 8.45 -29.17 -2.54
C LEU A 121 8.76 -28.35 -1.27
N ALA A 122 9.98 -28.48 -0.73
CA ALA A 122 10.43 -27.71 0.43
C ALA A 122 10.30 -26.21 0.19
N GLY A 123 10.74 -25.73 -0.96
CA GLY A 123 10.63 -24.32 -1.35
C GLY A 123 9.19 -23.84 -1.47
N ALA A 124 8.34 -24.59 -2.13
CA ALA A 124 6.91 -24.25 -2.28
C ALA A 124 6.19 -24.20 -0.92
N VAL A 125 6.41 -25.21 -0.07
CA VAL A 125 5.85 -25.29 1.29
C VAL A 125 6.37 -24.15 2.16
N ALA A 126 7.69 -23.86 2.10
CA ALA A 126 8.29 -22.79 2.88
C ALA A 126 7.69 -21.42 2.53
N VAL A 127 7.51 -21.11 1.26
CA VAL A 127 6.86 -19.85 0.82
C VAL A 127 5.41 -19.81 1.30
N GLY A 128 4.64 -20.88 1.09
CA GLY A 128 3.25 -20.95 1.52
C GLY A 128 3.07 -20.77 3.03
N LEU A 129 3.86 -21.48 3.84
CA LEU A 129 3.85 -21.35 5.31
C LEU A 129 4.30 -19.98 5.77
N SER A 130 5.32 -19.38 5.11
CA SER A 130 5.75 -18.02 5.43
C SER A 130 4.60 -17.03 5.26
N ILE A 131 3.88 -17.08 4.15
CA ILE A 131 2.72 -16.21 3.91
C ILE A 131 1.63 -16.48 4.96
N ALA A 132 1.30 -17.77 5.19
CA ALA A 132 0.26 -18.16 6.13
C ALA A 132 0.51 -17.67 7.57
N LEU A 133 1.77 -17.61 8.00
CA LEU A 133 2.15 -17.13 9.34
C LEU A 133 2.38 -15.62 9.40
N MET A 134 2.92 -15.01 8.34
CA MET A 134 3.12 -13.56 8.30
C MET A 134 1.80 -12.78 8.43
N VAL A 135 0.70 -13.28 7.85
CA VAL A 135 -0.60 -12.60 7.89
C VAL A 135 -1.14 -12.44 9.32
N PRO A 136 -1.35 -13.49 10.13
CA PRO A 136 -1.85 -13.34 11.50
C PRO A 136 -0.86 -12.63 12.42
N LEU A 137 0.44 -12.76 12.18
CA LEU A 137 1.49 -12.06 12.95
C LEU A 137 1.65 -10.59 12.52
N ARG A 138 0.87 -10.13 11.53
CA ARG A 138 0.91 -8.75 10.99
C ARG A 138 2.31 -8.32 10.56
N CYS A 139 3.09 -9.26 10.02
CA CYS A 139 4.43 -9.01 9.52
C CYS A 139 4.56 -9.39 8.03
N LEU A 140 3.50 -9.19 7.26
CA LEU A 140 3.51 -9.48 5.84
C LEU A 140 4.55 -8.59 5.14
N HIS A 141 5.61 -9.23 4.64
CA HIS A 141 6.70 -8.59 3.91
C HIS A 141 7.02 -9.42 2.67
N PRO A 142 6.62 -8.97 1.46
CA PRO A 142 6.74 -9.78 0.25
C PRO A 142 8.15 -10.35 -0.02
N PRO A 143 9.24 -9.61 0.23
CA PRO A 143 10.60 -10.17 0.09
C PRO A 143 10.88 -11.37 1.00
N GLY A 144 10.10 -11.57 2.06
CA GLY A 144 10.20 -12.75 2.94
C GLY A 144 9.99 -14.06 2.19
N GLY A 145 9.08 -14.12 1.21
CA GLY A 145 8.90 -15.31 0.37
C GLY A 145 10.18 -15.69 -0.38
N ALA A 146 10.90 -14.69 -0.91
CA ALA A 146 12.19 -14.93 -1.56
C ALA A 146 13.28 -15.37 -0.56
N ILE A 147 13.21 -14.90 0.70
CA ILE A 147 14.13 -15.34 1.76
C ILE A 147 13.89 -16.80 2.12
N ALA A 148 12.62 -17.23 2.28
CA ALA A 148 12.30 -18.63 2.55
C ALA A 148 12.86 -19.55 1.45
N LEU A 149 12.65 -19.17 0.20
CA LEU A 149 13.16 -19.91 -0.95
C LEU A 149 14.69 -19.91 -1.00
N TYR A 150 15.32 -18.75 -0.73
CA TYR A 150 16.78 -18.64 -0.67
C TYR A 150 17.38 -19.59 0.35
N VAL A 151 16.84 -19.67 1.56
CA VAL A 151 17.34 -20.56 2.61
C VAL A 151 17.20 -22.02 2.21
N VAL A 152 16.09 -22.42 1.60
CA VAL A 152 15.89 -23.78 1.09
C VAL A 152 16.90 -24.13 -0.01
N LEU A 153 17.16 -23.20 -0.95
CA LEU A 153 18.05 -23.45 -2.08
C LEU A 153 19.54 -23.42 -1.71
N THR A 154 19.91 -22.77 -0.60
CA THR A 154 21.31 -22.66 -0.17
C THR A 154 21.83 -23.95 0.47
N ALA A 155 20.96 -24.94 0.73
CA ALA A 155 21.26 -26.28 1.23
C ALA A 155 22.43 -26.33 2.21
N GLY A 156 22.21 -25.93 3.47
CA GLY A 156 23.24 -25.92 4.52
C GLY A 156 22.60 -25.62 5.88
N ASP A 157 23.37 -25.15 6.84
CA ASP A 157 22.90 -24.78 8.18
C ASP A 157 21.92 -23.61 8.15
N GLY A 158 20.71 -23.84 7.65
CA GLY A 158 19.66 -22.84 7.43
C GLY A 158 19.35 -21.98 8.67
N TRP A 159 19.57 -22.52 9.87
CA TRP A 159 19.40 -21.79 11.12
C TRP A 159 20.38 -20.64 11.28
N HIS A 160 21.63 -20.82 10.90
CA HIS A 160 22.63 -19.76 10.93
C HIS A 160 22.30 -18.65 9.93
N LEU A 161 21.74 -19.00 8.76
CA LEU A 161 21.33 -18.02 7.76
C LEU A 161 20.21 -17.08 8.28
N ALA A 162 19.34 -17.54 9.16
CA ALA A 162 18.29 -16.72 9.75
C ALA A 162 18.88 -15.61 10.64
N ALA A 163 19.93 -15.89 11.41
CA ALA A 163 20.60 -14.89 12.22
C ALA A 163 21.55 -14.01 11.39
N PHE A 164 22.43 -14.65 10.62
CA PHE A 164 23.33 -14.00 9.68
C PHE A 164 23.37 -14.80 8.38
N PRO A 165 23.12 -14.18 7.22
CA PRO A 165 23.03 -12.74 7.00
C PRO A 165 21.61 -12.14 7.16
N VAL A 166 20.53 -12.93 7.26
CA VAL A 166 19.15 -12.40 7.11
C VAL A 166 18.81 -11.35 8.17
N LEU A 167 18.74 -11.72 9.45
CA LEU A 167 18.35 -10.78 10.51
C LEU A 167 19.32 -9.59 10.58
N PHE A 168 20.62 -9.83 10.50
CA PHE A 168 21.61 -8.75 10.51
C PHE A 168 21.38 -7.75 9.37
N ASN A 169 21.22 -8.24 8.14
CA ASN A 169 21.01 -7.39 6.96
C ASN A 169 19.74 -6.52 7.10
N VAL A 170 18.62 -7.12 7.54
CA VAL A 170 17.38 -6.36 7.65
C VAL A 170 17.40 -5.37 8.83
N VAL A 171 18.11 -5.68 9.92
CA VAL A 171 18.31 -4.73 11.04
C VAL A 171 19.09 -3.50 10.56
N VAL A 172 20.20 -3.72 9.85
CA VAL A 172 20.99 -2.62 9.30
C VAL A 172 20.20 -1.81 8.28
N LEU A 173 19.48 -2.47 7.36
CA LEU A 173 18.67 -1.81 6.36
C LEU A 173 17.56 -0.96 6.98
N VAL A 174 16.84 -1.48 7.98
CA VAL A 174 15.79 -0.75 8.69
C VAL A 174 16.39 0.43 9.46
N GLY A 175 17.53 0.25 10.13
CA GLY A 175 18.25 1.34 10.79
C GLY A 175 18.65 2.45 9.81
N ALA A 176 19.22 2.08 8.67
CA ALA A 176 19.54 3.02 7.59
C ALA A 176 18.29 3.74 7.07
N ALA A 177 17.17 3.02 6.90
CA ALA A 177 15.91 3.59 6.45
C ALA A 177 15.32 4.58 7.47
N VAL A 178 15.38 4.28 8.77
CA VAL A 178 14.93 5.20 9.84
C VAL A 178 15.72 6.49 9.75
N VAL A 179 17.04 6.43 9.69
CA VAL A 179 17.90 7.61 9.63
C VAL A 179 17.67 8.38 8.33
N TYR A 180 17.77 7.73 7.19
CA TYR A 180 17.70 8.39 5.88
C TYR A 180 16.32 9.04 5.62
N ASN A 181 15.23 8.31 5.84
CA ASN A 181 13.89 8.83 5.62
C ASN A 181 13.60 10.01 6.56
N SER A 182 13.97 9.93 7.84
CA SER A 182 13.78 11.01 8.80
C SER A 182 14.57 12.27 8.41
N LEU A 183 15.82 12.13 7.98
CA LEU A 183 16.65 13.24 7.51
C LEU A 183 16.14 13.86 6.20
N THR A 184 15.47 13.08 5.36
CA THR A 184 14.91 13.54 4.08
C THR A 184 13.45 13.94 4.16
N GLY A 185 12.90 14.13 5.37
CA GLY A 185 11.56 14.66 5.60
C GLY A 185 10.42 13.66 5.42
N ARG A 186 10.73 12.36 5.39
CA ARG A 186 9.73 11.29 5.38
C ARG A 186 9.61 10.67 6.77
N ARG A 187 8.37 10.52 7.25
CA ARG A 187 8.13 9.83 8.53
C ARG A 187 8.37 8.34 8.35
N TYR A 188 9.36 7.81 9.05
CA TYR A 188 9.62 6.38 9.12
C TYR A 188 10.21 6.03 10.50
N PRO A 189 9.61 5.13 11.28
CA PRO A 189 8.36 4.41 11.01
C PRO A 189 7.15 5.31 10.76
N HIS A 190 6.23 4.87 9.88
CA HIS A 190 5.04 5.62 9.53
C HIS A 190 3.83 5.15 10.37
N PRO A 191 3.03 6.08 10.97
CA PRO A 191 1.82 5.72 11.71
C PRO A 191 0.84 4.95 10.85
N GLN A 192 0.40 3.79 11.32
CA GLN A 192 -0.54 2.93 10.59
C GLN A 192 -1.98 3.09 11.07
N ARG A 193 -2.20 3.80 12.16
CA ARG A 193 -3.52 4.07 12.76
C ARG A 193 -3.77 5.57 12.79
N VAL A 194 -5.02 5.95 12.59
CA VAL A 194 -5.46 7.32 12.78
C VAL A 194 -5.50 7.61 14.28
N GLU A 195 -4.74 8.60 14.73
CA GLU A 195 -5.01 9.22 16.03
C GLU A 195 -6.21 10.15 15.81
N THR A 196 -7.40 9.71 16.23
CA THR A 196 -8.62 10.53 16.23
C THR A 196 -8.41 11.70 17.20
N ALA A 197 -8.02 12.86 16.68
CA ALA A 197 -8.02 14.08 17.47
C ALA A 197 -9.47 14.39 17.89
N PRO A 198 -9.72 14.67 19.19
CA PRO A 198 -11.04 15.11 19.66
C PRO A 198 -11.41 16.42 18.94
N GLY A 199 -12.46 16.42 18.14
CA GLY A 199 -12.94 17.61 17.41
C GLY A 199 -12.68 17.61 15.91
N SER A 200 -12.22 16.52 15.31
CA SER A 200 -12.18 16.35 13.86
C SER A 200 -13.58 16.54 13.29
N ALA A 201 -13.75 17.61 12.49
CA ALA A 201 -15.02 17.95 11.84
C ALA A 201 -15.60 16.70 11.17
N LYS A 202 -16.94 16.50 11.32
CA LYS A 202 -17.67 15.43 10.63
C LYS A 202 -17.38 15.50 9.14
N GLY A 203 -16.45 14.70 8.67
CA GLY A 203 -16.15 14.54 7.25
C GLY A 203 -17.33 13.87 6.54
N ALA A 204 -17.32 13.92 5.21
CA ALA A 204 -18.34 13.24 4.39
C ALA A 204 -18.36 11.71 4.63
N PHE A 205 -17.27 11.15 5.18
CA PHE A 205 -17.11 9.73 5.47
C PHE A 205 -16.72 9.52 6.94
N THR A 206 -17.29 8.49 7.56
CA THR A 206 -16.95 8.05 8.91
C THR A 206 -15.95 6.88 8.86
N ALA A 207 -15.27 6.60 9.98
CA ALA A 207 -14.38 5.46 10.08
C ALA A 207 -15.11 4.13 9.79
N SER A 208 -16.40 4.02 10.17
CA SER A 208 -17.22 2.84 9.88
C SER A 208 -17.54 2.67 8.40
N ASP A 209 -17.67 3.77 7.64
CA ASP A 209 -17.88 3.69 6.19
C ASP A 209 -16.65 3.16 5.48
N VAL A 210 -15.45 3.58 5.94
CA VAL A 210 -14.18 3.08 5.43
C VAL A 210 -14.00 1.60 5.79
N ASP A 211 -14.38 1.17 7.01
CA ASP A 211 -14.33 -0.24 7.41
C ASP A 211 -15.25 -1.10 6.55
N ALA A 212 -16.47 -0.66 6.31
CA ALA A 212 -17.42 -1.38 5.46
C ALA A 212 -16.91 -1.48 4.01
N ALA A 213 -16.33 -0.41 3.47
CA ALA A 213 -15.76 -0.39 2.13
C ALA A 213 -14.55 -1.34 2.02
N LEU A 214 -13.64 -1.34 3.00
CA LEU A 214 -12.48 -2.22 3.05
C LEU A 214 -12.89 -3.70 3.20
N ALA A 215 -13.89 -4.00 4.02
CA ALA A 215 -14.43 -5.35 4.17
C ALA A 215 -15.06 -5.86 2.86
N HIS A 216 -15.77 -4.99 2.13
CA HIS A 216 -16.33 -5.33 0.82
C HIS A 216 -15.22 -5.52 -0.25
N TYR A 217 -14.19 -4.69 -0.23
CA TYR A 217 -13.08 -4.77 -1.17
C TYR A 217 -12.24 -6.04 -0.98
N ASN A 218 -12.08 -6.50 0.26
CA ASN A 218 -11.46 -7.77 0.67
C ASN A 218 -10.11 -8.08 -0.01
N GLN A 219 -9.25 -7.07 -0.16
CA GLN A 219 -7.91 -7.22 -0.72
C GLN A 219 -6.88 -6.48 0.14
N VAL A 220 -5.62 -6.93 0.07
CA VAL A 220 -4.51 -6.23 0.73
C VAL A 220 -4.21 -4.95 -0.02
N LEU A 221 -4.32 -3.82 0.67
CA LEU A 221 -3.94 -2.51 0.14
C LEU A 221 -2.56 -2.12 0.65
N ASP A 222 -1.70 -1.64 -0.25
CA ASP A 222 -0.38 -1.12 0.10
C ASP A 222 -0.44 0.38 0.47
N VAL A 223 -1.47 0.72 1.25
CA VAL A 223 -1.72 2.08 1.78
C VAL A 223 -2.10 1.95 3.24
N SER A 224 -1.54 2.82 4.10
CA SER A 224 -1.95 2.83 5.49
C SER A 224 -3.41 3.29 5.61
N ARG A 225 -4.11 2.77 6.62
CA ARG A 225 -5.48 3.21 6.90
C ARG A 225 -5.54 4.73 7.14
N ALA A 226 -4.54 5.28 7.83
CA ALA A 226 -4.44 6.71 8.10
C ALA A 226 -4.33 7.54 6.81
N ASP A 227 -3.50 7.11 5.86
CA ASP A 227 -3.35 7.78 4.58
C ASP A 227 -4.61 7.66 3.72
N LEU A 228 -5.27 6.50 3.72
CA LEU A 228 -6.52 6.28 3.01
C LEU A 228 -7.63 7.21 3.53
N GLU A 229 -7.82 7.29 4.84
CA GLU A 229 -8.78 8.21 5.46
C GLU A 229 -8.42 9.67 5.17
N GLY A 230 -7.14 10.02 5.25
CA GLY A 230 -6.63 11.35 4.88
C GLY A 230 -6.94 11.73 3.44
N LEU A 231 -6.71 10.82 2.50
CA LEU A 231 -7.03 11.02 1.08
C LEU A 231 -8.53 11.18 0.84
N LEU A 232 -9.37 10.36 1.49
CA LEU A 232 -10.83 10.47 1.41
C LEU A 232 -11.33 11.81 1.94
N HIS A 233 -10.78 12.30 3.05
CA HIS A 233 -11.11 13.62 3.61
C HIS A 233 -10.69 14.76 2.69
N LEU A 234 -9.50 14.68 2.06
CA LEU A 234 -9.04 15.66 1.09
C LEU A 234 -9.93 15.67 -0.15
N ALA A 235 -10.25 14.51 -0.69
CA ALA A 235 -11.15 14.36 -1.83
C ALA A 235 -12.55 14.88 -1.53
N GLY A 236 -13.11 14.57 -0.35
CA GLY A 236 -14.40 15.06 0.10
C GLY A 236 -14.45 16.59 0.21
N ARG A 237 -13.39 17.22 0.76
CA ARG A 237 -13.28 18.69 0.83
C ARG A 237 -13.21 19.31 -0.56
N ALA A 238 -12.41 18.76 -1.46
CA ALA A 238 -12.30 19.27 -2.83
C ALA A 238 -13.64 19.16 -3.59
N ALA A 239 -14.36 18.05 -3.44
CA ALA A 239 -15.68 17.85 -4.02
C ALA A 239 -16.70 18.87 -3.45
N PHE A 240 -16.71 19.07 -2.13
CA PHE A 240 -17.59 20.04 -1.47
C PHE A 240 -17.32 21.48 -1.93
N GLN A 241 -16.04 21.89 -2.00
CA GLN A 241 -15.66 23.21 -2.51
C GLN A 241 -16.12 23.44 -3.95
N ARG A 242 -16.00 22.43 -4.81
CA ARG A 242 -16.47 22.50 -6.19
C ARG A 242 -17.99 22.66 -6.25
N THR A 243 -18.73 21.85 -5.50
CA THR A 243 -20.21 21.91 -5.45
C THR A 243 -20.69 23.25 -4.88
N LEU A 244 -20.06 23.77 -3.82
CA LEU A 244 -20.39 25.09 -3.26
C LEU A 244 -20.10 26.23 -4.24
N GLY A 245 -19.02 26.11 -5.04
CA GLY A 245 -18.68 27.12 -6.06
C GLY A 245 -19.72 27.19 -7.19
N GLU A 246 -20.49 26.14 -7.41
CA GLU A 246 -21.57 26.07 -8.41
C GLU A 246 -22.93 26.51 -7.87
N VAL A 247 -23.14 26.50 -6.53
CA VAL A 247 -24.40 26.90 -5.89
C VAL A 247 -24.57 28.39 -5.95
N ARG A 248 -25.65 28.85 -6.59
CA ARG A 248 -26.06 30.27 -6.63
C ARG A 248 -26.98 30.55 -5.47
N CYS A 249 -27.01 31.81 -5.00
CA CYS A 249 -28.00 32.24 -3.99
C CYS A 249 -29.44 31.92 -4.41
N ALA A 250 -29.72 31.95 -5.72
CA ALA A 250 -31.00 31.58 -6.29
C ALA A 250 -31.41 30.12 -6.08
N ASP A 251 -30.45 29.23 -5.86
CA ASP A 251 -30.70 27.79 -5.70
C ASP A 251 -31.03 27.40 -4.26
N ILE A 252 -30.59 28.23 -3.29
CA ILE A 252 -30.79 27.99 -1.84
C ILE A 252 -31.78 28.98 -1.16
N MET A 253 -32.16 30.02 -1.87
CA MET A 253 -33.13 30.98 -1.32
C MET A 253 -34.57 30.43 -1.31
N SER A 254 -35.34 30.76 -0.28
CA SER A 254 -36.76 30.45 -0.23
C SER A 254 -37.51 31.22 -1.35
N ARG A 255 -38.44 30.55 -2.01
CA ARG A 255 -39.26 31.16 -3.06
C ARG A 255 -40.75 30.96 -2.73
N PRO A 256 -41.55 32.03 -2.59
CA PRO A 256 -41.16 33.46 -2.62
C PRO A 256 -40.35 33.88 -1.40
N PRO A 257 -39.49 34.92 -1.50
CA PRO A 257 -38.76 35.44 -0.34
C PRO A 257 -39.78 35.99 0.66
N TYR A 258 -39.61 35.69 1.93
CA TYR A 258 -40.37 36.34 2.98
C TYR A 258 -39.91 37.79 3.09
N ALA A 259 -40.77 38.70 2.69
CA ALA A 259 -40.50 40.14 2.74
C ALA A 259 -41.54 40.83 3.63
N VAL A 260 -41.09 41.77 4.41
CA VAL A 260 -41.93 42.64 5.20
C VAL A 260 -41.71 44.08 4.73
N GLU A 261 -42.78 44.89 4.75
CA GLU A 261 -42.66 46.30 4.40
C GLU A 261 -41.87 47.07 5.46
N ALA A 262 -41.12 48.09 5.05
CA ALA A 262 -40.20 48.84 5.91
C ALA A 262 -40.87 49.56 7.12
N GLY A 263 -42.18 49.68 7.15
CA GLY A 263 -42.95 50.31 8.21
C GLY A 263 -43.56 49.35 9.23
N VAL A 264 -43.36 48.04 9.07
CA VAL A 264 -43.94 47.01 9.95
C VAL A 264 -43.16 46.92 11.26
N SER A 265 -43.87 46.90 12.40
CA SER A 265 -43.20 46.72 13.69
C SER A 265 -42.55 45.35 13.83
N LEU A 266 -41.47 45.25 14.60
CA LEU A 266 -40.72 44.00 14.83
C LEU A 266 -41.62 42.85 15.32
N LYS A 267 -42.70 43.18 16.08
CA LYS A 267 -43.69 42.23 16.60
C LYS A 267 -44.64 41.70 15.52
N GLN A 268 -44.80 42.42 14.41
CA GLN A 268 -45.62 42.01 13.26
C GLN A 268 -44.80 41.30 12.19
N ALA A 269 -43.47 41.55 12.18
CA ALA A 269 -42.54 40.88 11.24
C ALA A 269 -42.13 39.49 11.69
N TRP A 270 -42.30 39.18 12.97
CA TRP A 270 -41.96 37.90 13.59
C TRP A 270 -43.22 37.02 13.78
#